data_096e68b2f51f43568839613015f8114a
#
_entry.id   096e68b2f51f43568839613015f8114a
#
_cell.length_a   1.000
_cell.length_b   1.000
_cell.length_c   1.000
_cell.angle_alpha   90.00
_cell.angle_beta   90.00
_cell.angle_gamma   90.00
#
_symmetry.space_group_name_H-M   'P 1'
#
loop_
_entity.id
_entity.type
_entity.pdbx_description
1 polymer ?
#
loop_
_entity_poly.entity_id
_entity_poly.type
_entity_poly.pdbx_seq_one_letter_code
_entity_poly.pdbx_strand_id
1 'polypeptide(L)'
;MIASILWDVDPVWFKVGSWEVRWYGLMWGLGFILAYEMVGRLFKKEKYPEDWVDKLFVYCIVSTVIGARLGHCLFYEWDYYSVHPAEILKIWKGGLASHGGVFAIILALVWYSKKVTKKSVWWLFDRMIPAVAVVCFCIRFGNLMNSEIYGYPTTLPWGFEFVRSREWHQLYEGLPCHPTQIYEMLYCLVAGVTAWVMYHKYHLQNRVGLITGVSLLIFFGSRFALEFMKNPQVVEETNMTLNICLLYTSPSPRDTR
;
A
#
# COMPACT_ATOMS: atom_id res chain seq x y z
N MET A 1 33.22 -3.87 -14.46
CA MET A 1 32.02 -3.03 -14.25
C MET A 1 30.86 -3.98 -13.97
N ILE A 2 30.17 -3.79 -12.85
CA ILE A 2 28.94 -4.54 -12.55
C ILE A 2 27.89 -3.97 -13.51
N ALA A 3 27.16 -4.83 -14.22
CA ALA A 3 26.05 -4.39 -15.05
C ALA A 3 24.97 -3.83 -14.10
N SER A 4 24.52 -2.61 -14.35
CA SER A 4 23.50 -1.91 -13.55
C SER A 4 22.54 -1.14 -14.46
N ILE A 5 21.38 -0.84 -13.97
CA ILE A 5 20.37 -0.05 -14.67
C ILE A 5 20.33 1.35 -14.02
N LEU A 6 20.72 2.36 -14.78
CA LEU A 6 20.61 3.73 -14.33
C LEU A 6 19.13 4.15 -14.26
N TRP A 7 18.64 4.46 -13.04
CA TRP A 7 17.26 4.87 -12.81
C TRP A 7 17.18 6.38 -12.54
N ASP A 8 16.91 7.15 -13.61
CA ASP A 8 16.83 8.62 -13.59
C ASP A 8 15.43 9.12 -13.99
N VAL A 9 14.39 8.47 -13.51
CA VAL A 9 13.01 8.89 -13.80
C VAL A 9 12.61 10.05 -12.91
N ASP A 10 12.06 11.13 -13.53
CA ASP A 10 11.54 12.27 -12.77
C ASP A 10 10.25 11.86 -12.04
N PRO A 11 10.16 12.01 -10.70
CA PRO A 11 8.94 11.74 -9.95
C PRO A 11 7.77 12.67 -10.32
N VAL A 12 8.04 13.80 -10.96
CA VAL A 12 7.03 14.71 -11.49
C VAL A 12 6.72 14.33 -12.94
N TRP A 13 5.47 13.94 -13.20
CA TRP A 13 5.03 13.62 -14.56
C TRP A 13 4.88 14.88 -15.41
N PHE A 14 4.12 15.88 -14.89
CA PHE A 14 4.00 17.19 -15.54
C PHE A 14 3.69 18.28 -14.51
N LYS A 15 3.89 19.55 -14.93
CA LYS A 15 3.59 20.74 -14.13
C LYS A 15 2.50 21.57 -14.78
N VAL A 16 1.56 22.07 -13.97
CA VAL A 16 0.53 23.02 -14.38
C VAL A 16 0.69 24.27 -13.52
N GLY A 17 1.36 25.27 -14.07
CA GLY A 17 1.76 26.46 -13.30
C GLY A 17 2.70 26.07 -12.15
N SER A 18 2.31 26.38 -10.92
CA SER A 18 3.04 26.00 -9.68
C SER A 18 2.72 24.59 -9.16
N TRP A 19 1.76 23.90 -9.76
CA TRP A 19 1.30 22.59 -9.31
C TRP A 19 2.09 21.48 -10.01
N GLU A 20 2.68 20.61 -9.21
CA GLU A 20 3.39 19.41 -9.67
C GLU A 20 2.48 18.19 -9.59
N VAL A 21 2.20 17.57 -10.73
CA VAL A 21 1.48 16.28 -10.78
C VAL A 21 2.52 15.17 -10.75
N ARG A 22 2.53 14.41 -9.66
CA ARG A 22 3.51 13.35 -9.42
C ARG A 22 2.95 11.98 -9.76
N TRP A 23 3.79 11.09 -10.28
CA TRP A 23 3.44 9.71 -10.59
C TRP A 23 2.79 8.99 -9.40
N TYR A 24 3.32 9.19 -8.20
CA TYR A 24 2.81 8.53 -7.00
C TYR A 24 1.32 8.84 -6.73
N GLY A 25 0.94 10.10 -6.79
CA GLY A 25 -0.46 10.52 -6.62
C GLY A 25 -1.38 9.99 -7.72
N LEU A 26 -0.88 9.97 -8.97
CA LEU A 26 -1.63 9.42 -10.11
C LEU A 26 -1.87 7.91 -9.96
N MET A 27 -0.83 7.17 -9.55
CA MET A 27 -0.94 5.72 -9.33
C MET A 27 -1.90 5.39 -8.19
N TRP A 28 -1.92 6.18 -7.13
CA TRP A 28 -2.93 6.07 -6.09
C TRP A 28 -4.35 6.25 -6.64
N GLY A 29 -4.58 7.35 -7.38
CA GLY A 29 -5.87 7.61 -8.01
C GLY A 29 -6.29 6.51 -8.97
N LEU A 30 -5.39 6.06 -9.85
CA LEU A 30 -5.62 4.96 -10.78
C LEU A 30 -5.97 3.66 -10.05
N GLY A 31 -5.20 3.32 -9.01
CA GLY A 31 -5.44 2.14 -8.19
C GLY A 31 -6.84 2.13 -7.58
N PHE A 32 -7.28 3.26 -7.03
CA PHE A 32 -8.62 3.38 -6.48
C PHE A 32 -9.73 3.29 -7.53
N ILE A 33 -9.57 3.92 -8.69
CA ILE A 33 -10.54 3.82 -9.79
C ILE A 33 -10.67 2.37 -10.25
N LEU A 34 -9.54 1.69 -10.47
CA LEU A 34 -9.55 0.29 -10.89
C LEU A 34 -10.16 -0.62 -9.81
N ALA A 35 -9.87 -0.37 -8.54
CA ALA A 35 -10.46 -1.13 -7.44
C ALA A 35 -11.98 -0.96 -7.36
N TYR A 36 -12.46 0.28 -7.49
CA TYR A 36 -13.89 0.58 -7.54
C TYR A 36 -14.59 -0.19 -8.66
N GLU A 37 -14.06 -0.08 -9.88
CA GLU A 37 -14.59 -0.78 -11.05
C GLU A 37 -14.58 -2.31 -10.88
N MET A 38 -13.47 -2.86 -10.36
CA MET A 38 -13.35 -4.31 -10.17
C MET A 38 -14.38 -4.83 -9.16
N VAL A 39 -14.50 -4.21 -8.00
CA VAL A 39 -15.47 -4.62 -6.98
C VAL A 39 -16.89 -4.39 -7.45
N GLY A 40 -17.17 -3.27 -8.13
CA GLY A 40 -18.47 -2.95 -8.70
C GLY A 40 -18.91 -4.00 -9.71
N ARG A 41 -18.02 -4.42 -10.61
CA ARG A 41 -18.30 -5.49 -11.59
C ARG A 41 -18.57 -6.84 -10.91
N LEU A 42 -17.86 -7.16 -9.82
CA LEU A 42 -18.11 -8.39 -9.06
C LEU A 42 -19.48 -8.35 -8.38
N PHE A 43 -19.85 -7.23 -7.73
CA PHE A 43 -21.16 -7.07 -7.09
C PHE A 43 -22.29 -7.12 -8.11
N LYS A 44 -22.13 -6.46 -9.25
CA LYS A 44 -23.10 -6.50 -10.36
C LYS A 44 -23.28 -7.92 -10.92
N LYS A 45 -22.18 -8.66 -11.12
CA LYS A 45 -22.20 -10.06 -11.57
C LYS A 45 -22.96 -10.96 -10.59
N GLU A 46 -22.81 -10.72 -9.29
CA GLU A 46 -23.50 -11.46 -8.23
C GLU A 46 -24.90 -10.91 -7.93
N LYS A 47 -25.36 -9.89 -8.68
CA LYS A 47 -26.69 -9.25 -8.55
C LYS A 47 -26.92 -8.59 -7.19
N TYR A 48 -25.88 -8.02 -6.58
CA TYR A 48 -26.00 -7.19 -5.40
C TYR A 48 -26.35 -5.72 -5.75
N PRO A 49 -26.93 -4.97 -4.80
CA PRO A 49 -27.24 -3.56 -5.00
C PRO A 49 -26.03 -2.73 -5.43
N GLU A 50 -26.22 -1.86 -6.43
CA GLU A 50 -25.12 -1.01 -6.95
C GLU A 50 -24.59 -0.03 -5.91
N ASP A 51 -25.46 0.46 -5.00
CA ASP A 51 -25.09 1.37 -3.91
C ASP A 51 -24.15 0.75 -2.87
N TRP A 52 -23.98 -0.58 -2.89
CA TRP A 52 -23.06 -1.24 -1.97
C TRP A 52 -21.60 -0.87 -2.24
N VAL A 53 -21.20 -0.74 -3.50
CA VAL A 53 -19.80 -0.37 -3.83
C VAL A 53 -19.53 1.07 -3.45
N ASP A 54 -20.49 1.99 -3.68
CA ASP A 54 -20.35 3.39 -3.31
C ASP A 54 -20.17 3.55 -1.80
N LYS A 55 -21.05 2.90 -1.03
CA LYS A 55 -20.95 2.87 0.43
C LYS A 55 -19.61 2.29 0.88
N LEU A 56 -19.17 1.15 0.28
CA LEU A 56 -17.90 0.54 0.60
C LEU A 56 -16.73 1.50 0.44
N PHE A 57 -16.70 2.23 -0.68
CA PHE A 57 -15.66 3.22 -0.95
C PHE A 57 -15.67 4.36 0.06
N VAL A 58 -16.85 4.90 0.39
CA VAL A 58 -16.98 5.94 1.43
C VAL A 58 -16.45 5.42 2.77
N TYR A 59 -16.82 4.19 3.16
CA TYR A 59 -16.31 3.58 4.40
C TYR A 59 -14.78 3.47 4.37
N CYS A 60 -14.19 3.01 3.27
CA CYS A 60 -12.74 2.88 3.14
C CYS A 60 -12.03 4.24 3.21
N ILE A 61 -12.48 5.23 2.44
CA ILE A 61 -11.83 6.56 2.38
C ILE A 61 -11.92 7.25 3.73
N VAL A 62 -13.12 7.34 4.30
CA VAL A 62 -13.34 8.05 5.58
C VAL A 62 -12.56 7.38 6.71
N SER A 63 -12.62 6.05 6.80
CA SER A 63 -11.89 5.33 7.84
C SER A 63 -10.38 5.45 7.68
N THR A 64 -9.85 5.44 6.44
CA THR A 64 -8.43 5.62 6.19
C THR A 64 -7.94 6.97 6.69
N VAL A 65 -8.64 8.05 6.33
CA VAL A 65 -8.24 9.42 6.72
C VAL A 65 -8.32 9.58 8.23
N ILE A 66 -9.44 9.19 8.84
CA ILE A 66 -9.63 9.30 10.29
C ILE A 66 -8.61 8.43 11.04
N GLY A 67 -8.46 7.18 10.63
CA GLY A 67 -7.57 6.24 11.29
C GLY A 67 -6.10 6.61 11.16
N ALA A 68 -5.66 7.05 9.98
CA ALA A 68 -4.30 7.50 9.77
C ALA A 68 -3.97 8.75 10.61
N ARG A 69 -4.93 9.69 10.71
CA ARG A 69 -4.76 10.88 11.52
C ARG A 69 -4.73 10.56 13.02
N LEU A 70 -5.70 9.78 13.50
CA LEU A 70 -5.74 9.37 14.90
C LEU A 70 -4.51 8.52 15.27
N GLY A 71 -4.09 7.61 14.38
CA GLY A 71 -2.88 6.82 14.58
C GLY A 71 -1.65 7.70 14.77
N HIS A 72 -1.48 8.72 13.94
CA HIS A 72 -0.38 9.67 14.10
C HIS A 72 -0.47 10.44 15.42
N CYS A 73 -1.61 11.05 15.72
CA CYS A 73 -1.80 11.86 16.92
C CYS A 73 -1.62 11.06 18.22
N LEU A 74 -2.07 9.79 18.24
CA LEU A 74 -2.06 8.96 19.45
C LEU A 74 -0.71 8.28 19.69
N PHE A 75 0.00 7.87 18.62
CA PHE A 75 1.20 7.03 18.75
C PHE A 75 2.51 7.78 18.57
N TYR A 76 2.51 8.92 17.81
CA TYR A 76 3.75 9.64 17.50
C TYR A 76 3.88 10.99 18.19
N GLU A 77 2.80 11.73 18.38
CA GLU A 77 2.85 13.10 18.90
C GLU A 77 1.79 13.35 19.98
N TRP A 78 1.54 12.36 20.85
CA TRP A 78 0.52 12.47 21.90
C TRP A 78 0.74 13.66 22.82
N ASP A 79 1.98 13.94 23.20
CA ASP A 79 2.33 15.06 24.09
C ASP A 79 1.87 16.41 23.52
N TYR A 80 1.99 16.60 22.21
CA TYR A 80 1.53 17.79 21.53
C TYR A 80 -0.01 17.84 21.42
N TYR A 81 -0.62 16.77 20.92
CA TYR A 81 -2.05 16.75 20.62
C TYR A 81 -2.94 16.65 21.87
N SER A 82 -2.42 16.15 22.99
CA SER A 82 -3.14 16.17 24.27
C SER A 82 -3.38 17.59 24.80
N VAL A 83 -2.45 18.51 24.52
CA VAL A 83 -2.53 19.93 24.91
C VAL A 83 -3.25 20.78 23.84
N HIS A 84 -3.19 20.34 22.56
CA HIS A 84 -3.80 21.05 21.43
C HIS A 84 -4.82 20.19 20.66
N PRO A 85 -5.92 19.73 21.27
CA PRO A 85 -6.83 18.76 20.65
C PRO A 85 -7.50 19.27 19.35
N ALA A 86 -7.68 20.58 19.18
CA ALA A 86 -8.21 21.17 17.95
C ALA A 86 -7.30 20.98 16.74
N GLU A 87 -5.99 20.76 16.95
CA GLU A 87 -5.05 20.52 15.88
C GLU A 87 -5.21 19.11 15.26
N ILE A 88 -5.86 18.18 15.97
CA ILE A 88 -6.17 16.84 15.45
C ILE A 88 -6.99 16.92 14.15
N LEU A 89 -7.90 17.89 14.06
CA LEU A 89 -8.78 18.07 12.90
C LEU A 89 -8.07 18.68 11.67
N LYS A 90 -6.86 19.22 11.83
CA LYS A 90 -6.11 19.88 10.75
C LYS A 90 -5.31 18.88 9.94
N ILE A 91 -6.01 17.98 9.23
CA ILE A 91 -5.40 16.91 8.41
C ILE A 91 -4.50 17.45 7.28
N TRP A 92 -4.73 18.68 6.83
CA TRP A 92 -3.91 19.33 5.79
C TRP A 92 -2.52 19.74 6.24
N LYS A 93 -2.21 19.69 7.55
CA LYS A 93 -0.87 19.93 8.08
C LYS A 93 0.06 18.71 7.97
N GLY A 94 -0.44 17.58 7.44
CA GLY A 94 0.31 16.32 7.42
C GLY A 94 0.09 15.52 8.71
N GLY A 95 0.99 14.55 8.96
CA GLY A 95 0.88 13.68 10.14
C GLY A 95 -0.21 12.62 9.96
N LEU A 96 0.07 11.64 9.12
CA LEU A 96 -0.80 10.49 8.83
C LEU A 96 -0.01 9.19 9.02
N ALA A 97 -0.49 8.33 9.91
CA ALA A 97 0.16 7.06 10.20
C ALA A 97 -0.54 5.90 9.48
N SER A 98 0.16 5.20 8.61
CA SER A 98 -0.40 4.13 7.77
C SER A 98 -1.03 3.00 8.57
N HIS A 99 -0.42 2.58 9.69
CA HIS A 99 -0.96 1.52 10.55
C HIS A 99 -2.29 1.90 11.19
N GLY A 100 -2.48 3.18 11.58
CA GLY A 100 -3.76 3.68 12.05
C GLY A 100 -4.84 3.61 10.98
N GLY A 101 -4.49 3.94 9.73
CA GLY A 101 -5.37 3.78 8.57
C GLY A 101 -5.78 2.34 8.33
N VAL A 102 -4.83 1.40 8.33
CA VAL A 102 -5.10 -0.05 8.13
C VAL A 102 -6.02 -0.59 9.23
N PHE A 103 -5.75 -0.26 10.49
CA PHE A 103 -6.60 -0.70 11.60
C PHE A 103 -8.04 -0.18 11.46
N ALA A 104 -8.19 1.12 11.15
CA ALA A 104 -9.49 1.74 10.96
C ALA A 104 -10.26 1.17 9.75
N ILE A 105 -9.57 0.87 8.63
CA ILE A 105 -10.20 0.18 7.48
C ILE A 105 -10.73 -1.18 7.90
N ILE A 106 -9.97 -1.99 8.61
CA ILE A 106 -10.43 -3.31 9.05
C ILE A 106 -11.71 -3.20 9.90
N LEU A 107 -11.73 -2.27 10.87
CA LEU A 107 -12.91 -2.01 11.68
C LEU A 107 -14.10 -1.53 10.85
N ALA A 108 -13.86 -0.62 9.89
CA ALA A 108 -14.90 -0.11 9.00
C ALA A 108 -15.46 -1.21 8.10
N LEU A 109 -14.64 -2.11 7.58
CA LEU A 109 -15.08 -3.25 6.77
C LEU A 109 -15.88 -4.28 7.58
N VAL A 110 -15.50 -4.52 8.83
CA VAL A 110 -16.31 -5.34 9.75
C VAL A 110 -17.67 -4.67 10.01
N TRP A 111 -17.68 -3.36 10.23
CA TRP A 111 -18.92 -2.59 10.43
C TRP A 111 -19.80 -2.60 9.18
N TYR A 112 -19.21 -2.30 8.02
CA TYR A 112 -19.88 -2.34 6.73
C TYR A 112 -20.49 -3.73 6.44
N SER A 113 -19.73 -4.79 6.70
CA SER A 113 -20.16 -6.16 6.53
C SER A 113 -21.41 -6.48 7.37
N LYS A 114 -21.44 -6.04 8.64
CA LYS A 114 -22.56 -6.26 9.56
C LYS A 114 -23.79 -5.39 9.24
N LYS A 115 -23.58 -4.13 8.86
CA LYS A 115 -24.67 -3.16 8.72
C LYS A 115 -25.24 -3.07 7.31
N VAL A 116 -24.38 -3.15 6.29
CA VAL A 116 -24.78 -2.94 4.88
C VAL A 116 -25.05 -4.29 4.20
N THR A 117 -24.04 -5.16 4.14
CA THR A 117 -24.19 -6.41 3.37
C THR A 117 -24.85 -7.52 4.16
N LYS A 118 -24.79 -7.50 5.48
CA LYS A 118 -25.23 -8.59 6.37
C LYS A 118 -24.59 -9.94 6.04
N LYS A 119 -23.40 -9.90 5.42
CA LYS A 119 -22.58 -11.06 5.05
C LYS A 119 -21.38 -11.14 6.00
N SER A 120 -20.64 -12.27 5.96
CA SER A 120 -19.37 -12.39 6.67
C SER A 120 -18.35 -11.39 6.12
N VAL A 121 -17.48 -10.86 6.98
CA VAL A 121 -16.37 -9.99 6.55
C VAL A 121 -15.42 -10.74 5.61
N TRP A 122 -15.24 -12.05 5.78
CA TRP A 122 -14.44 -12.89 4.89
C TRP A 122 -15.04 -12.99 3.49
N TRP A 123 -16.37 -12.99 3.41
CA TRP A 123 -17.09 -12.91 2.13
C TRP A 123 -16.75 -11.62 1.39
N LEU A 124 -16.67 -10.50 2.12
CA LEU A 124 -16.30 -9.20 1.56
C LEU A 124 -14.84 -9.19 1.12
N PHE A 125 -13.94 -9.69 1.96
CA PHE A 125 -12.51 -9.75 1.65
C PHE A 125 -12.22 -10.58 0.40
N ASP A 126 -12.85 -11.73 0.22
CA ASP A 126 -12.68 -12.57 -0.98
C ASP A 126 -12.98 -11.81 -2.28
N ARG A 127 -13.84 -10.80 -2.22
CA ARG A 127 -14.20 -9.96 -3.38
C ARG A 127 -13.31 -8.74 -3.52
N MET A 128 -12.76 -8.26 -2.43
CA MET A 128 -11.88 -7.10 -2.42
C MET A 128 -10.42 -7.44 -2.76
N ILE A 129 -9.94 -8.61 -2.41
CA ILE A 129 -8.52 -9.00 -2.55
C ILE A 129 -7.98 -8.80 -3.97
N PRO A 130 -8.65 -9.17 -5.07
CA PRO A 130 -8.13 -8.89 -6.41
C PRO A 130 -7.93 -7.38 -6.65
N ALA A 131 -8.86 -6.57 -6.17
CA ALA A 131 -8.79 -5.11 -6.28
C ALA A 131 -7.69 -4.53 -5.40
N VAL A 132 -7.54 -5.02 -4.16
CA VAL A 132 -6.46 -4.63 -3.25
C VAL A 132 -5.10 -4.93 -3.85
N ALA A 133 -4.93 -6.09 -4.51
CA ALA A 133 -3.69 -6.43 -5.20
C ALA A 133 -3.33 -5.43 -6.31
N VAL A 134 -4.32 -4.93 -7.06
CA VAL A 134 -4.11 -3.89 -8.09
C VAL A 134 -3.72 -2.55 -7.44
N VAL A 135 -4.37 -2.16 -6.34
CA VAL A 135 -3.99 -0.94 -5.61
C VAL A 135 -2.55 -1.03 -5.10
N CYS A 136 -2.18 -2.17 -4.48
CA CYS A 136 -0.82 -2.40 -4.01
C CYS A 136 0.20 -2.32 -5.15
N PHE A 137 -0.10 -2.93 -6.30
CA PHE A 137 0.73 -2.83 -7.50
C PHE A 137 0.95 -1.36 -7.92
N CYS A 138 -0.13 -0.58 -8.02
CA CYS A 138 -0.06 0.84 -8.38
C CYS A 138 0.77 1.65 -7.39
N ILE A 139 0.60 1.39 -6.10
CA ILE A 139 1.39 2.06 -5.04
C ILE A 139 2.87 1.75 -5.20
N ARG A 140 3.25 0.48 -5.43
CA ARG A 140 4.66 0.09 -5.61
C ARG A 140 5.27 0.66 -6.89
N PHE A 141 4.49 0.76 -7.95
CA PHE A 141 4.90 1.50 -9.14
C PHE A 141 5.18 2.98 -8.82
N GLY A 142 4.30 3.62 -8.05
CA GLY A 142 4.50 4.99 -7.58
C GLY A 142 5.77 5.17 -6.74
N ASN A 143 6.08 4.21 -5.84
CA ASN A 143 7.33 4.21 -5.06
C ASN A 143 8.57 4.08 -5.98
N LEU A 144 8.51 3.25 -7.01
CA LEU A 144 9.58 3.12 -8.00
C LEU A 144 9.84 4.45 -8.72
N MET A 145 8.77 5.14 -9.16
CA MET A 145 8.89 6.45 -9.81
C MET A 145 9.45 7.53 -8.88
N ASN A 146 9.21 7.42 -7.57
CA ASN A 146 9.78 8.31 -6.56
C ASN A 146 11.22 7.94 -6.16
N SER A 147 11.80 6.85 -6.68
CA SER A 147 13.11 6.33 -6.27
C SER A 147 13.21 6.10 -4.75
N GLU A 148 12.15 5.52 -4.16
CA GLU A 148 12.05 5.26 -2.71
C GLU A 148 11.74 3.79 -2.42
N ILE A 149 12.07 3.31 -1.20
CA ILE A 149 11.75 1.94 -0.75
C ILE A 149 12.47 0.86 -1.58
N TYR A 150 13.73 1.06 -1.96
CA TYR A 150 14.60 0.05 -2.59
C TYR A 150 15.32 -0.81 -1.54
N GLY A 151 16.00 -1.86 -1.99
CA GLY A 151 16.72 -2.78 -1.11
C GLY A 151 18.22 -2.48 -0.98
N TYR A 152 18.92 -3.39 -0.32
CA TYR A 152 20.38 -3.33 -0.15
C TYR A 152 21.13 -3.34 -1.49
N PRO A 153 22.41 -2.89 -1.49
CA PRO A 153 23.28 -3.04 -2.65
C PRO A 153 23.37 -4.48 -3.16
N THR A 154 23.47 -4.64 -4.47
CA THR A 154 23.52 -5.95 -5.13
C THR A 154 24.53 -5.98 -6.27
N THR A 155 25.07 -7.14 -6.54
CA THR A 155 25.93 -7.40 -7.71
C THR A 155 25.17 -8.01 -8.89
N LEU A 156 23.84 -8.18 -8.76
CA LEU A 156 23.00 -8.75 -9.79
C LEU A 156 22.87 -7.80 -11.00
N PRO A 157 22.79 -8.32 -12.24
CA PRO A 157 22.80 -7.51 -13.45
C PRO A 157 21.56 -6.63 -13.65
N TRP A 158 20.53 -6.81 -12.83
CA TRP A 158 19.33 -5.98 -12.80
C TRP A 158 19.25 -5.06 -11.58
N GLY A 159 20.38 -4.79 -10.91
CA GLY A 159 20.45 -3.78 -9.86
C GLY A 159 20.23 -2.38 -10.44
N PHE A 160 19.53 -1.52 -9.70
CA PHE A 160 19.22 -0.14 -10.08
C PHE A 160 20.10 0.85 -9.33
N GLU A 161 20.60 1.85 -10.03
CA GLU A 161 21.24 3.05 -9.46
C GLU A 161 20.20 4.16 -9.37
N PHE A 162 19.71 4.41 -8.15
CA PHE A 162 18.62 5.38 -7.90
C PHE A 162 19.15 6.82 -7.78
N VAL A 163 19.67 7.37 -8.85
CA VAL A 163 20.38 8.65 -8.88
C VAL A 163 19.56 9.87 -8.44
N ARG A 164 18.26 9.77 -8.33
CA ARG A 164 17.40 10.84 -7.78
C ARG A 164 17.09 10.69 -6.30
N SER A 165 17.52 9.60 -5.66
CA SER A 165 17.35 9.39 -4.24
C SER A 165 18.48 10.03 -3.46
N ARG A 166 18.16 10.97 -2.55
CA ARG A 166 19.15 11.56 -1.63
C ARG A 166 19.76 10.52 -0.71
N GLU A 167 18.96 9.59 -0.22
CA GLU A 167 19.40 8.49 0.65
C GLU A 167 20.40 7.59 -0.08
N TRP A 168 20.17 7.28 -1.36
CA TRP A 168 21.11 6.48 -2.15
C TRP A 168 22.46 7.15 -2.30
N HIS A 169 22.49 8.46 -2.57
CA HIS A 169 23.75 9.22 -2.62
C HIS A 169 24.49 9.24 -1.29
N GLN A 170 23.78 9.26 -0.16
CA GLN A 170 24.41 9.29 1.14
C GLN A 170 24.96 7.93 1.59
N LEU A 171 24.28 6.85 1.26
CA LEU A 171 24.58 5.52 1.79
C LEU A 171 25.20 4.57 0.76
N TYR A 172 24.87 4.72 -0.53
CA TYR A 172 25.14 3.70 -1.55
C TYR A 172 25.61 4.29 -2.88
N GLU A 173 26.19 5.49 -2.90
CA GLU A 173 26.60 6.16 -4.14
C GLU A 173 27.51 5.25 -4.99
N GLY A 174 27.13 5.08 -6.26
CA GLY A 174 27.83 4.20 -7.20
C GLY A 174 27.57 2.71 -7.03
N LEU A 175 26.71 2.30 -6.08
CA LEU A 175 26.35 0.88 -5.89
C LEU A 175 24.93 0.62 -6.38
N PRO A 176 24.74 -0.36 -7.29
CA PRO A 176 23.40 -0.76 -7.69
C PRO A 176 22.68 -1.45 -6.53
N CYS A 177 21.40 -1.13 -6.34
CA CYS A 177 20.55 -1.66 -5.28
C CYS A 177 19.43 -2.56 -5.83
N HIS A 178 18.91 -3.45 -5.01
CA HIS A 178 17.75 -4.27 -5.37
C HIS A 178 16.52 -3.39 -5.64
N PRO A 179 15.87 -3.48 -6.81
CA PRO A 179 14.61 -2.79 -7.08
C PRO A 179 13.45 -3.53 -6.41
N THR A 180 13.39 -3.47 -5.07
CA THR A 180 12.38 -4.22 -4.29
C THR A 180 10.96 -3.82 -4.63
N GLN A 181 10.74 -2.60 -5.12
CA GLN A 181 9.44 -2.14 -5.63
C GLN A 181 8.94 -3.05 -6.78
N ILE A 182 9.84 -3.44 -7.70
CA ILE A 182 9.50 -4.36 -8.82
C ILE A 182 9.16 -5.75 -8.28
N TYR A 183 9.94 -6.25 -7.31
CA TYR A 183 9.65 -7.55 -6.69
C TYR A 183 8.29 -7.54 -5.98
N GLU A 184 7.99 -6.42 -5.31
CA GLU A 184 6.70 -6.22 -4.65
C GLU A 184 5.54 -6.12 -5.65
N MET A 185 5.72 -5.45 -6.80
CA MET A 185 4.74 -5.45 -7.88
C MET A 185 4.47 -6.86 -8.42
N LEU A 186 5.53 -7.67 -8.59
CA LEU A 186 5.38 -9.03 -9.09
C LEU A 186 4.57 -9.92 -8.14
N TYR A 187 4.82 -9.89 -6.84
CA TYR A 187 3.99 -10.69 -5.93
C TYR A 187 2.56 -10.16 -5.81
N CYS A 188 2.34 -8.83 -5.90
CA CYS A 188 0.98 -8.29 -5.98
C CYS A 188 0.25 -8.79 -7.21
N LEU A 189 0.93 -8.83 -8.37
CA LEU A 189 0.38 -9.37 -9.60
C LEU A 189 0.03 -10.87 -9.45
N VAL A 190 0.96 -11.67 -8.91
CA VAL A 190 0.72 -13.10 -8.67
C VAL A 190 -0.47 -13.32 -7.73
N ALA A 191 -0.54 -12.59 -6.62
CA ALA A 191 -1.66 -12.69 -5.69
C ALA A 191 -2.98 -12.27 -6.33
N GLY A 192 -2.99 -11.16 -7.08
CA GLY A 192 -4.17 -10.66 -7.78
C GLY A 192 -4.67 -11.63 -8.86
N VAL A 193 -3.77 -12.14 -9.71
CA VAL A 193 -4.10 -13.13 -10.75
C VAL A 193 -4.59 -14.43 -10.11
N THR A 194 -3.94 -14.91 -9.06
CA THR A 194 -4.39 -16.11 -8.33
C THR A 194 -5.80 -15.92 -7.78
N ALA A 195 -6.06 -14.82 -7.09
CA ALA A 195 -7.39 -14.51 -6.57
C ALA A 195 -8.45 -14.40 -7.68
N TRP A 196 -8.10 -13.75 -8.79
CA TRP A 196 -8.98 -13.61 -9.95
C TRP A 196 -9.32 -14.97 -10.58
N VAL A 197 -8.31 -15.83 -10.76
CA VAL A 197 -8.49 -17.20 -11.31
C VAL A 197 -9.31 -18.06 -10.36
N MET A 198 -9.05 -18.02 -9.06
CA MET A 198 -9.83 -18.73 -8.04
C MET A 198 -11.29 -18.31 -8.07
N TYR A 199 -11.55 -17.02 -8.24
CA TYR A 199 -12.90 -16.47 -8.30
C TYR A 199 -13.62 -16.84 -9.61
N HIS A 200 -13.00 -16.57 -10.77
CA HIS A 200 -13.67 -16.66 -12.07
C HIS A 200 -13.64 -18.03 -12.72
N LYS A 201 -12.54 -18.77 -12.58
CA LYS A 201 -12.33 -20.06 -13.24
C LYS A 201 -12.76 -21.23 -12.35
N TYR A 202 -12.38 -21.17 -11.06
CA TYR A 202 -12.66 -22.27 -10.14
C TYR A 202 -13.91 -22.03 -9.28
N HIS A 203 -14.54 -20.87 -9.38
CA HIS A 203 -15.76 -20.50 -8.65
C HIS A 203 -15.68 -20.75 -7.14
N LEU A 204 -14.49 -20.43 -6.56
CA LEU A 204 -14.20 -20.67 -5.15
C LEU A 204 -14.76 -19.59 -4.21
N GLN A 205 -15.48 -18.58 -4.73
CA GLN A 205 -16.15 -17.55 -3.93
C GLN A 205 -17.22 -18.11 -2.97
N ASN A 206 -17.65 -19.35 -3.17
CA ASN A 206 -18.57 -20.04 -2.27
C ASN A 206 -17.86 -20.61 -1.01
N ARG A 207 -16.54 -20.73 -1.04
CA ARG A 207 -15.71 -21.13 0.09
C ARG A 207 -15.18 -19.88 0.78
N VAL A 208 -16.04 -19.29 1.60
CA VAL A 208 -15.79 -18.00 2.26
C VAL A 208 -14.46 -17.98 3.01
N GLY A 209 -13.61 -17.01 2.71
CA GLY A 209 -12.29 -16.82 3.29
C GLY A 209 -11.15 -17.57 2.59
N LEU A 210 -11.44 -18.47 1.65
CA LEU A 210 -10.41 -19.25 0.97
C LEU A 210 -9.54 -18.39 0.05
N ILE A 211 -10.18 -17.55 -0.78
CA ILE A 211 -9.46 -16.64 -1.70
C ILE A 211 -8.60 -15.68 -0.89
N THR A 212 -9.14 -15.11 0.17
CA THR A 212 -8.42 -14.24 1.10
C THR A 212 -7.26 -14.97 1.74
N GLY A 213 -7.47 -16.16 2.29
CA GLY A 213 -6.42 -16.92 2.97
C GLY A 213 -5.24 -17.25 2.05
N VAL A 214 -5.50 -17.74 0.84
CA VAL A 214 -4.45 -18.03 -0.16
C VAL A 214 -3.71 -16.76 -0.55
N SER A 215 -4.42 -15.67 -0.79
CA SER A 215 -3.80 -14.38 -1.17
C SER A 215 -2.94 -13.82 -0.04
N LEU A 216 -3.39 -13.90 1.21
CA LEU A 216 -2.60 -13.47 2.37
C LEU A 216 -1.32 -14.31 2.53
N LEU A 217 -1.39 -15.63 2.29
CA LEU A 217 -0.18 -16.47 2.29
C LEU A 217 0.81 -16.04 1.22
N ILE A 218 0.35 -15.69 0.02
CA ILE A 218 1.23 -15.17 -1.04
C ILE A 218 1.82 -13.82 -0.62
N PHE A 219 1.00 -12.86 -0.16
CA PHE A 219 1.46 -11.54 0.27
C PHE A 219 2.47 -11.62 1.41
N PHE A 220 2.11 -12.30 2.50
CA PHE A 220 2.96 -12.35 3.70
C PHE A 220 4.20 -13.23 3.49
N GLY A 221 4.07 -14.35 2.78
CA GLY A 221 5.20 -15.20 2.45
C GLY A 221 6.22 -14.49 1.56
N SER A 222 5.76 -13.78 0.52
CA SER A 222 6.61 -12.98 -0.35
C SER A 222 7.23 -11.80 0.41
N ARG A 223 6.43 -11.12 1.25
CA ARG A 223 6.90 -10.01 2.08
C ARG A 223 8.00 -10.46 3.04
N PHE A 224 7.81 -11.61 3.71
CA PHE A 224 8.81 -12.20 4.58
C PHE A 224 10.12 -12.48 3.83
N ALA A 225 10.05 -13.09 2.64
CA ALA A 225 11.23 -13.37 1.83
C ALA A 225 11.95 -12.09 1.38
N LEU A 226 11.20 -11.04 1.03
CA LEU A 226 11.79 -9.77 0.59
C LEU A 226 12.37 -8.93 1.73
N GLU A 227 11.96 -9.14 2.97
CA GLU A 227 12.48 -8.39 4.11
C GLU A 227 13.99 -8.56 4.27
N PHE A 228 14.54 -9.73 3.90
CA PHE A 228 15.98 -9.99 3.90
C PHE A 228 16.76 -9.19 2.83
N MET A 229 16.08 -8.64 1.84
CA MET A 229 16.66 -7.83 0.76
C MET A 229 16.39 -6.34 0.92
N LYS A 230 15.54 -5.97 1.88
CA LYS A 230 15.06 -4.60 2.06
C LYS A 230 15.98 -3.80 2.99
N ASN A 231 16.15 -2.53 2.65
CA ASN A 231 16.88 -1.59 3.48
C ASN A 231 16.01 -1.11 4.64
N PRO A 232 16.50 -1.04 5.90
CA PRO A 232 15.76 -0.40 6.97
C PRO A 232 15.58 1.09 6.64
N GLN A 233 14.34 1.57 6.71
CA GLN A 233 13.99 2.94 6.32
C GLN A 233 14.13 3.94 7.46
N VAL A 234 14.32 3.48 8.68
CA VAL A 234 14.54 4.30 9.88
C VAL A 234 15.69 3.70 10.68
N VAL A 235 16.60 4.54 11.15
CA VAL A 235 17.81 4.13 11.91
C VAL A 235 17.46 3.34 13.19
N GLU A 236 16.26 3.51 13.73
CA GLU A 236 15.75 2.78 14.90
C GLU A 236 15.16 1.40 14.57
N GLU A 237 14.97 1.05 13.29
CA GLU A 237 14.41 -0.24 12.86
C GLU A 237 15.43 -1.39 12.82
N THR A 238 16.54 -1.29 13.53
CA THR A 238 17.55 -2.36 13.59
C THR A 238 17.07 -3.66 14.24
N ASN A 239 15.86 -3.70 14.78
CA ASN A 239 15.26 -4.93 15.31
C ASN A 239 14.42 -5.65 14.23
N MET A 240 15.08 -6.58 13.53
CA MET A 240 14.53 -7.46 12.50
C MET A 240 13.19 -8.13 12.89
N THR A 241 12.96 -8.35 14.18
CA THR A 241 11.74 -8.96 14.74
C THR A 241 10.50 -8.07 14.61
N LEU A 242 10.66 -6.75 14.69
CA LEU A 242 9.53 -5.82 14.61
C LEU A 242 9.07 -5.62 13.17
N ASN A 243 10.00 -5.61 12.21
CA ASN A 243 9.73 -5.45 10.77
C ASN A 243 9.01 -6.66 10.17
N ILE A 244 9.24 -7.85 10.71
CA ILE A 244 8.58 -9.09 10.28
C ILE A 244 7.14 -9.16 10.80
N CYS A 245 6.89 -8.72 12.04
CA CYS A 245 5.58 -8.81 12.70
C CYS A 245 4.63 -7.67 12.32
N LEU A 246 5.16 -6.51 11.98
CA LEU A 246 4.35 -5.35 11.63
C LEU A 246 4.30 -5.20 10.11
N LEU A 247 3.11 -5.03 9.58
CA LEU A 247 2.81 -4.44 8.28
C LEU A 247 3.29 -2.97 8.27
N TYR A 248 4.55 -2.76 8.67
CA TYR A 248 5.09 -1.43 8.82
C TYR A 248 5.41 -0.90 7.41
N THR A 249 4.50 -0.11 6.91
CA THR A 249 4.84 0.90 5.93
C THR A 249 5.41 2.04 6.77
N SER A 250 6.74 2.19 6.78
CA SER A 250 7.38 3.32 7.45
C SER A 250 6.71 4.63 6.99
N PRO A 251 6.55 5.61 7.88
CA PRO A 251 6.18 6.94 7.46
C PRO A 251 7.15 7.38 6.37
N SER A 252 6.63 7.93 5.28
CA SER A 252 7.47 8.54 4.24
C SER A 252 8.41 9.54 4.93
N PRO A 253 9.68 9.69 4.53
CA PRO A 253 10.58 10.71 5.07
C PRO A 253 10.02 12.14 5.03
N ARG A 254 8.86 12.33 4.37
CA ARG A 254 8.10 13.59 4.34
C ARG A 254 7.15 13.77 5.53
N ASP A 255 6.84 12.71 6.27
CA ASP A 255 5.92 12.76 7.42
C ASP A 255 6.63 13.24 8.71
N THR A 256 7.95 13.40 8.67
CA THR A 256 8.80 13.86 9.78
C THR A 256 9.25 15.31 9.66
N ARG A 257 8.51 16.16 8.93
CA ARG A 257 8.76 17.62 8.89
C ARG A 257 7.60 18.41 9.41
#